data_ec6a092bfe42ff72b7fa8ccd7d1f9a41
#
_entry.id   ec6a092bfe42ff72b7fa8ccd7d1f9a41
#
_cell.length_a   1.000
_cell.length_b   1.000
_cell.length_c   1.000
_cell.angle_alpha   90.00
_cell.angle_beta   90.00
_cell.angle_gamma   90.00
#
_symmetry.space_group_name_H-M   'P 1'
#
loop_
_entity.id
_entity.type
_entity.pdbx_description
1 polymer ?
#
loop_
_entity_poly.entity_id
_entity_poly.type
_entity_poly.pdbx_seq_one_letter_code
_entity_poly.pdbx_strand_id
1 'polypeptide(L)'
;MLSKILSKEECAKCRICCCFDSYDIWETPYISPTLASKILQEYAPKQEFIKKENHFLFKMDKEKNADLYYCPMLDNEKGCILGDDKPFDCRIWPLRVMALNETKVITLSPVCPTMNEKSIKELTKTANELADQI
;
A
#
# COMPACT_ATOMS: atom_id res chain seq x y z
N MET A 1 7.75 -8.11 -2.17
CA MET A 1 6.78 -9.22 -2.15
C MET A 1 5.67 -9.04 -3.19
N LEU A 2 5.02 -7.91 -3.19
CA LEU A 2 4.00 -7.59 -4.21
C LEU A 2 4.54 -7.76 -5.64
N SER A 3 5.77 -7.32 -5.90
CA SER A 3 6.43 -7.45 -7.19
C SER A 3 6.63 -8.89 -7.70
N LYS A 4 6.50 -9.88 -6.82
CA LYS A 4 6.56 -11.31 -7.20
C LYS A 4 5.26 -11.82 -7.81
N ILE A 5 4.15 -11.14 -7.55
CA ILE A 5 2.81 -11.57 -7.96
C ILE A 5 2.09 -10.56 -8.84
N LEU A 6 2.51 -9.30 -8.83
CA LEU A 6 1.93 -8.23 -9.64
C LEU A 6 3.02 -7.46 -10.37
N SER A 7 2.81 -7.16 -11.64
CA SER A 7 3.66 -6.24 -12.38
C SER A 7 3.31 -4.78 -12.03
N LYS A 8 4.26 -3.87 -12.26
CA LYS A 8 4.04 -2.43 -12.09
C LYS A 8 2.95 -1.91 -13.03
N GLU A 9 2.89 -2.45 -14.23
CA GLU A 9 1.90 -2.11 -15.25
C GLU A 9 0.48 -2.51 -14.83
N GLU A 10 0.33 -3.70 -14.24
CA GLU A 10 -0.96 -4.15 -13.69
C GLU A 10 -1.43 -3.25 -12.56
N CYS A 11 -0.53 -2.87 -11.65
CA CYS A 11 -0.84 -1.95 -10.56
C CYS A 11 -1.19 -0.55 -11.07
N ALA A 12 -0.46 -0.02 -12.04
CA ALA A 12 -0.71 1.29 -12.63
C ALA A 12 -2.09 1.39 -13.29
N LYS A 13 -2.53 0.31 -13.92
CA LYS A 13 -3.87 0.23 -14.54
C LYS A 13 -4.98 0.07 -13.50
N CYS A 14 -4.77 -0.75 -12.49
CA CYS A 14 -5.77 -1.08 -11.49
C CYS A 14 -6.08 0.10 -10.55
N ARG A 15 -5.05 0.68 -9.94
CA ARG A 15 -5.09 1.86 -9.06
C ARG A 15 -5.98 1.73 -7.80
N ILE A 16 -6.62 0.61 -7.55
CA ILE A 16 -7.57 0.44 -6.44
C ILE A 16 -6.91 0.60 -5.08
N CYS A 17 -5.74 -0.02 -4.88
CA CYS A 17 -5.02 0.06 -3.61
C CYS A 17 -4.35 1.42 -3.33
N CYS A 18 -4.33 2.31 -4.31
CA CYS A 18 -3.82 3.68 -4.20
C CYS A 18 -4.95 4.72 -4.19
N CYS A 19 -6.18 4.28 -3.95
CA CYS A 19 -7.38 5.09 -3.95
C CYS A 19 -8.10 4.90 -2.62
N PHE A 20 -8.46 6.00 -1.95
CA PHE A 20 -9.00 5.98 -0.59
C PHE A 20 -10.24 6.83 -0.49
N ASP A 21 -11.24 6.38 0.26
CA ASP A 21 -12.45 7.18 0.54
C ASP A 21 -12.31 8.01 1.82
N SER A 22 -11.37 7.67 2.69
CA SER A 22 -11.11 8.37 3.95
C SER A 22 -9.64 8.31 4.35
N TYR A 23 -9.30 9.00 5.43
CA TYR A 23 -7.96 8.96 6.06
C TYR A 23 -7.90 7.93 7.20
N ASP A 24 -8.60 6.85 7.12
CA ASP A 24 -8.57 5.84 8.17
C ASP A 24 -7.31 4.94 8.08
N ILE A 25 -7.03 4.27 9.20
CA ILE A 25 -5.85 3.40 9.34
C ILE A 25 -5.96 2.10 8.53
N TRP A 26 -7.16 1.78 8.06
CA TRP A 26 -7.40 0.55 7.31
C TRP A 26 -7.04 0.70 5.84
N GLU A 27 -7.13 1.91 5.33
CA GLU A 27 -6.94 2.21 3.92
C GLU A 27 -5.63 2.93 3.64
N THR A 28 -5.29 3.94 4.44
CA THR A 28 -4.10 4.76 4.23
C THR A 28 -2.83 4.10 4.76
N PRO A 29 -1.72 4.14 4.02
CA PRO A 29 -0.49 3.49 4.47
C PRO A 29 0.15 4.24 5.64
N TYR A 30 0.72 3.49 6.54
CA TYR A 30 1.53 3.98 7.66
C TYR A 30 2.92 4.40 7.14
N ILE A 31 3.27 5.67 7.29
CA ILE A 31 4.55 6.22 6.86
C ILE A 31 5.43 6.44 8.09
N SER A 32 6.54 5.73 8.18
CA SER A 32 7.50 5.95 9.25
C SER A 32 8.20 7.31 9.11
N PRO A 33 8.71 7.89 10.21
CA PRO A 33 9.49 9.14 10.13
C PRO A 33 10.69 9.04 9.18
N THR A 34 11.37 7.91 9.18
CA THR A 34 12.51 7.65 8.28
C THR A 34 12.08 7.66 6.82
N LEU A 35 10.99 6.99 6.50
CA LEU A 35 10.45 6.96 5.13
C LEU A 35 9.94 8.34 4.70
N ALA A 36 9.26 9.08 5.57
CA ALA A 36 8.83 10.44 5.28
C ALA A 36 10.00 11.34 4.90
N SER A 37 11.10 11.27 5.65
CA SER A 37 12.33 12.02 5.34
C SER A 37 12.92 11.60 3.99
N LYS A 38 12.97 10.30 3.69
CA LYS A 38 13.47 9.79 2.42
C LYS A 38 12.63 10.25 1.24
N ILE A 39 11.31 10.26 1.38
CA ILE A 39 10.38 10.75 0.35
C ILE A 39 10.65 12.21 0.04
N LEU A 40 10.83 13.06 1.05
CA LEU A 40 11.14 14.47 0.88
C LEU A 40 12.50 14.70 0.20
N GLN A 41 13.48 13.86 0.48
CA GLN A 41 14.84 14.01 -0.08
C GLN A 41 14.98 13.46 -1.49
N GLU A 42 14.34 12.35 -1.82
CA GLU A 42 14.62 11.59 -3.03
C GLU A 42 13.48 11.55 -4.04
N TYR A 43 12.22 11.72 -3.61
CA TYR A 43 11.05 11.49 -4.47
C TYR A 43 10.19 12.73 -4.68
N ALA A 44 9.76 13.37 -3.61
CA ALA A 44 8.79 14.45 -3.66
C ALA A 44 9.09 15.52 -2.59
N PRO A 45 9.99 16.49 -2.90
CA PRO A 45 10.41 17.51 -1.93
C PRO A 45 9.30 18.40 -1.40
N LYS A 46 8.19 18.50 -2.11
CA LYS A 46 7.03 19.33 -1.74
C LYS A 46 5.89 18.54 -1.11
N GLN A 47 6.07 17.23 -0.90
CA GLN A 47 5.03 16.41 -0.29
C GLN A 47 4.76 16.83 1.14
N GLU A 48 3.49 17.08 1.46
CA GLU A 48 3.03 17.35 2.81
C GLU A 48 2.52 16.07 3.49
N PHE A 49 2.70 16.02 4.80
CA PHE A 49 2.29 14.87 5.63
C PHE A 49 1.39 15.34 6.77
N ILE A 50 0.48 14.48 7.19
CA ILE A 50 -0.30 14.64 8.42
C ILE A 50 0.44 13.87 9.51
N LYS A 51 0.88 14.58 10.56
CA LYS A 51 1.57 13.99 11.69
C LYS A 51 0.59 13.34 12.67
N LYS A 52 0.82 12.08 12.99
CA LYS A 52 0.19 11.33 14.08
C LYS A 52 1.19 11.12 15.22
N GLU A 53 0.81 10.41 16.29
CA GLU A 53 1.69 10.23 17.46
C GLU A 53 3.07 9.69 17.11
N ASN A 54 3.14 8.63 16.33
CA ASN A 54 4.37 7.91 16.00
C ASN A 54 4.57 7.63 14.51
N HIS A 55 3.74 8.20 13.65
CA HIS A 55 3.81 8.01 12.21
C HIS A 55 3.25 9.22 11.45
N PHE A 56 3.36 9.15 10.13
CA PHE A 56 2.79 10.13 9.21
C PHE A 56 1.83 9.48 8.25
N LEU A 57 0.87 10.26 7.77
CA LEU A 57 0.02 9.93 6.63
C LEU A 57 0.31 10.92 5.51
N PHE A 58 0.16 10.50 4.26
CA PHE A 58 0.20 11.44 3.15
C PHE A 58 -0.97 12.43 3.26
N LYS A 59 -0.67 13.71 3.11
CA LYS A 59 -1.73 14.69 2.84
C LYS A 59 -2.14 14.55 1.38
N MET A 60 -3.40 14.24 1.15
CA MET A 60 -3.96 13.98 -0.17
C MET A 60 -5.09 14.94 -0.49
N ASP A 61 -5.18 15.33 -1.75
CA ASP A 61 -6.29 16.14 -2.24
C ASP A 61 -7.32 15.24 -2.95
N LYS A 62 -8.60 15.58 -2.81
CA LYS A 62 -9.65 14.96 -3.60
C LYS A 62 -9.53 15.39 -5.07
N GLU A 63 -9.71 14.46 -5.99
CA GLU A 63 -9.87 14.82 -7.39
C GLU A 63 -11.15 15.65 -7.60
N LYS A 64 -11.10 16.55 -8.58
CA LYS A 64 -12.30 17.31 -8.97
C LYS A 64 -13.40 16.33 -9.41
N ASN A 65 -14.59 16.48 -8.81
CA ASN A 65 -15.78 15.65 -9.10
C ASN A 65 -15.66 14.17 -8.65
N ALA A 66 -14.72 13.85 -7.77
CA ALA A 66 -14.61 12.53 -7.16
C ALA A 66 -14.64 12.63 -5.63
N ASP A 67 -15.25 11.63 -4.99
CA ASP A 67 -15.27 11.51 -3.53
C ASP A 67 -14.08 10.73 -2.99
N LEU A 68 -13.05 10.52 -3.82
CA LEU A 68 -11.92 9.68 -3.53
C LEU A 68 -10.61 10.47 -3.48
N TYR A 69 -9.73 10.05 -2.58
CA TYR A 69 -8.34 10.51 -2.51
C TYR A 69 -7.45 9.53 -3.25
N TYR A 70 -6.44 10.03 -3.96
CA TYR A 70 -5.41 9.20 -4.60
C TYR A 70 -4.06 9.38 -3.92
N CYS A 71 -3.32 8.28 -3.80
CA CYS A 71 -1.97 8.31 -3.27
C CYS A 71 -1.07 9.24 -4.12
N PRO A 72 -0.39 10.24 -3.51
CA PRO A 72 0.45 11.16 -4.27
C PRO A 72 1.69 10.51 -4.87
N MET A 73 2.04 9.29 -4.47
CA MET A 73 3.16 8.54 -5.03
C MET A 73 2.76 7.68 -6.24
N LEU A 74 1.52 7.77 -6.68
CA LEU A 74 1.03 7.03 -7.83
C LEU A 74 1.26 7.80 -9.13
N ASP A 75 2.08 7.23 -10.02
CA ASP A 75 2.22 7.68 -11.41
C ASP A 75 1.25 6.91 -12.30
N ASN A 76 0.63 7.61 -13.25
CA ASN A 76 -0.39 7.01 -14.12
C ASN A 76 0.14 5.94 -15.08
N GLU A 77 1.42 5.99 -15.40
CA GLU A 77 2.06 5.06 -16.34
C GLU A 77 2.96 4.05 -15.64
N LYS A 78 3.65 4.50 -14.57
CA LYS A 78 4.69 3.72 -13.89
C LYS A 78 4.21 3.00 -12.63
N GLY A 79 3.01 3.31 -12.15
CA GLY A 79 2.54 2.84 -10.85
C GLY A 79 3.16 3.62 -9.69
N CYS A 80 3.44 2.97 -8.58
CA CYS A 80 4.04 3.63 -7.43
C CYS A 80 5.50 4.03 -7.71
N ILE A 81 5.82 5.30 -7.53
CA ILE A 81 7.18 5.82 -7.78
C ILE A 81 8.19 5.40 -6.70
N LEU A 82 7.72 4.92 -5.54
CA LEU A 82 8.60 4.53 -4.43
C LEU A 82 9.35 3.20 -4.66
N GLY A 83 8.89 2.37 -5.60
CA GLY A 83 9.57 1.11 -5.89
C GLY A 83 9.74 0.23 -4.65
N ASP A 84 10.98 -0.13 -4.31
CA ASP A 84 11.30 -0.94 -3.14
C ASP A 84 11.19 -0.18 -1.81
N ASP A 85 11.06 1.15 -1.85
CA ASP A 85 10.89 2.00 -0.68
C ASP A 85 9.42 2.17 -0.26
N LYS A 86 8.50 1.45 -0.86
CA LYS A 86 7.08 1.46 -0.45
C LYS A 86 6.92 1.20 1.05
N PRO A 87 5.91 1.83 1.69
CA PRO A 87 5.52 1.45 3.04
C PRO A 87 5.24 -0.04 3.16
N PHE A 88 5.45 -0.58 4.35
CA PHE A 88 5.28 -2.02 4.61
C PHE A 88 3.91 -2.52 4.11
N ASP A 89 2.83 -1.85 4.47
CA ASP A 89 1.47 -2.24 4.05
C ASP A 89 1.31 -2.29 2.53
N CYS A 90 1.95 -1.36 1.82
CA CYS A 90 1.93 -1.34 0.35
C CYS A 90 2.78 -2.46 -0.26
N ARG A 91 3.88 -2.84 0.40
CA ARG A 91 4.76 -3.91 -0.09
C ARG A 91 4.13 -5.30 0.02
N ILE A 92 3.32 -5.51 1.04
CA ILE A 92 2.68 -6.81 1.29
C ILE A 92 1.28 -6.90 0.67
N TRP A 93 0.72 -5.79 0.21
CA TRP A 93 -0.59 -5.79 -0.41
C TRP A 93 -0.69 -6.87 -1.53
N PRO A 94 -1.76 -7.63 -1.69
CA PRO A 94 -3.06 -7.52 -1.00
C PRO A 94 -3.13 -8.28 0.33
N LEU A 95 -2.02 -8.76 0.85
CA LEU A 95 -1.97 -9.37 2.17
C LEU A 95 -1.94 -8.28 3.25
N ARG A 96 -2.49 -8.59 4.41
CA ARG A 96 -2.48 -7.72 5.58
C ARG A 96 -2.20 -8.51 6.83
N VAL A 97 -1.42 -7.93 7.74
CA VAL A 97 -1.20 -8.49 9.08
C VAL A 97 -2.22 -7.86 10.02
N MET A 98 -3.01 -8.68 10.66
CA MET A 98 -4.06 -8.26 11.59
C MET A 98 -3.96 -9.03 12.91
N ALA A 99 -4.58 -8.50 13.95
CA ALA A 99 -4.74 -9.20 15.22
C ALA A 99 -6.13 -9.83 15.31
N LEU A 100 -6.17 -11.10 15.64
CA LEU A 100 -7.41 -11.84 15.91
C LEU A 100 -7.25 -12.57 17.24
N ASN A 101 -8.00 -12.14 18.27
CA ASN A 101 -7.92 -12.72 19.62
C ASN A 101 -6.47 -12.88 20.12
N GLU A 102 -5.70 -11.78 20.10
CA GLU A 102 -4.28 -11.71 20.51
C GLU A 102 -3.30 -12.49 19.62
N THR A 103 -3.78 -13.17 18.59
CA THR A 103 -2.94 -13.86 17.61
C THR A 103 -2.79 -13.01 16.37
N LYS A 104 -1.56 -12.92 15.85
CA LYS A 104 -1.32 -12.29 14.53
C LYS A 104 -1.75 -13.24 13.43
N VAL A 105 -2.53 -12.74 12.50
CA VAL A 105 -2.99 -13.48 11.32
C VAL A 105 -2.67 -12.71 10.06
N ILE A 106 -2.47 -13.42 8.96
CA ILE A 106 -2.33 -12.84 7.63
C ILE A 106 -3.65 -13.01 6.90
N THR A 107 -4.21 -11.91 6.43
CA THR A 107 -5.47 -11.89 5.69
C THR A 107 -5.25 -11.43 4.27
N LEU A 108 -6.12 -11.84 3.38
CA LEU A 108 -6.14 -11.42 1.98
C LEU A 108 -7.25 -10.41 1.76
N SER A 109 -6.90 -9.24 1.21
CA SER A 109 -7.89 -8.27 0.79
C SER A 109 -8.56 -8.73 -0.51
N PRO A 110 -9.90 -8.78 -0.56
CA PRO A 110 -10.62 -9.24 -1.75
C PRO A 110 -10.70 -8.20 -2.87
N VAL A 111 -10.23 -6.98 -2.64
CA VAL A 111 -10.42 -5.87 -3.58
C VAL A 111 -9.38 -5.81 -4.71
N CYS A 112 -8.34 -6.64 -4.69
CA CYS A 112 -7.36 -6.69 -5.76
C CYS A 112 -7.84 -7.63 -6.87
N PRO A 113 -8.25 -7.14 -8.06
CA PRO A 113 -8.79 -7.99 -9.12
C PRO A 113 -7.82 -9.05 -9.61
N THR A 114 -6.54 -8.72 -9.69
CA THR A 114 -5.50 -9.65 -10.16
C THR A 114 -5.36 -10.85 -9.23
N MET A 115 -5.61 -10.68 -7.92
CA MET A 115 -5.55 -11.78 -6.96
C MET A 115 -6.68 -12.79 -7.14
N ASN A 116 -7.81 -12.38 -7.68
CA ASN A 116 -8.93 -13.29 -7.95
C ASN A 116 -8.58 -14.34 -9.02
N GLU A 117 -7.57 -14.08 -9.82
CA GLU A 117 -7.05 -14.98 -10.85
C GLU A 117 -5.96 -15.93 -10.33
N LYS A 118 -5.45 -15.70 -9.12
CA LYS A 118 -4.41 -16.53 -8.50
C LYS A 118 -5.02 -17.73 -7.78
N SER A 119 -4.33 -18.87 -7.82
CA SER A 119 -4.76 -20.05 -7.08
C SER A 119 -4.58 -19.87 -5.57
N ILE A 120 -5.38 -20.56 -4.77
CA ILE A 120 -5.24 -20.61 -3.31
C ILE A 120 -3.84 -21.09 -2.93
N LYS A 121 -3.28 -22.03 -3.68
CA LYS A 121 -1.93 -22.56 -3.44
C LYS A 121 -0.86 -21.48 -3.57
N GLU A 122 -0.93 -20.63 -4.60
CA GLU A 122 0.01 -19.53 -4.80
C GLU A 122 -0.12 -18.49 -3.69
N LEU A 123 -1.36 -18.12 -3.35
CA LEU A 123 -1.63 -17.16 -2.29
C LEU A 123 -1.17 -17.65 -0.92
N THR A 124 -1.40 -18.94 -0.61
CA THR A 124 -0.96 -19.57 0.64
C THR A 124 0.57 -19.60 0.72
N LYS A 125 1.25 -19.93 -0.37
CA LYS A 125 2.71 -19.90 -0.43
C LYS A 125 3.26 -18.53 -0.11
N THR A 126 2.71 -17.50 -0.74
CA THR A 126 3.12 -16.11 -0.51
C THR A 126 2.86 -15.66 0.93
N ALA A 127 1.71 -16.04 1.49
CA ALA A 127 1.38 -15.74 2.89
C ALA A 127 2.35 -16.40 3.88
N ASN A 128 2.75 -17.65 3.62
CA ASN A 128 3.72 -18.35 4.46
C ASN A 128 5.11 -17.71 4.36
N GLU A 129 5.55 -17.31 3.16
CA GLU A 129 6.80 -16.58 2.97
C GLU A 129 6.80 -15.25 3.75
N LEU A 130 5.66 -14.55 3.78
CA LEU A 130 5.50 -13.34 4.57
C LEU A 130 5.56 -13.64 6.08
N ALA A 131 4.90 -14.70 6.53
CA ALA A 131 4.90 -15.09 7.94
C ALA A 131 6.31 -15.39 8.46
N ASP A 132 7.16 -15.97 7.62
CA ASP A 132 8.56 -16.26 7.96
C ASP A 132 9.42 -15.00 8.06
N GLN A 133 8.99 -13.87 7.51
CA GLN A 133 9.72 -12.60 7.50
C GLN A 133 9.33 -11.64 8.62
N ILE A 134 8.24 -11.90 9.31
CA ILE A 134 7.70 -10.99 10.36
C ILE A 134 7.73 -11.58 11.79
#